data_1f997f3dcdd376a5a73df2b3db2c7f95
#
_entry.id   1f997f3dcdd376a5a73df2b3db2c7f95
#
_cell.length_a   1.000
_cell.length_b   1.000
_cell.length_c   1.000
_cell.angle_alpha   90.00
_cell.angle_beta   90.00
_cell.angle_gamma   90.00
#
_symmetry.space_group_name_H-M   'P 1'
#
loop_
_entity.id
_entity.type
_entity.pdbx_description
1 polymer ?
#
loop_
_entity_poly.entity_id
_entity_poly.type
_entity_poly.pdbx_seq_one_letter_code
_entity_poly.pdbx_strand_id
1 'polypeptide(L)'
;MIISHKYKFIFLKTTKTAGTSVEISLSRFCGDDDIITPIDFADEAIRQLFGKKPQNYLDFDPQGNTYKKYFNHITAQEVRNIIKPSIWNNYYKFCFERNPFDRAISFYYFDYPQNRSIKFDEWLKNNYYTNSFINNNWNIY
;
A
#
# COMPACT_ATOMS: atom_id res chain seq x y z
N MET A 1 3.68 -0.12 -1.15
CA MET A 1 4.35 1.20 -1.25
C MET A 1 5.67 1.04 -2.01
N ILE A 2 6.05 2.02 -2.81
CA ILE A 2 7.35 2.06 -3.50
C ILE A 2 8.01 3.41 -3.25
N ILE A 3 9.33 3.40 -2.96
CA ILE A 3 10.17 4.60 -3.02
C ILE A 3 11.21 4.34 -4.11
N SER A 4 11.10 5.04 -5.23
CA SER A 4 12.07 4.93 -6.30
C SER A 4 13.12 6.04 -6.23
N HIS A 5 14.33 5.67 -5.91
CA HIS A 5 15.49 6.56 -5.95
C HIS A 5 15.91 6.86 -7.39
N LYS A 6 15.70 5.88 -8.27
CA LYS A 6 15.98 5.99 -9.70
C LYS A 6 15.14 7.06 -10.38
N TYR A 7 13.84 7.12 -10.07
CA TYR A 7 12.90 8.06 -10.71
C TYR A 7 12.43 9.17 -9.77
N LYS A 8 12.93 9.21 -8.54
CA LYS A 8 12.62 10.22 -7.52
C LYS A 8 11.12 10.36 -7.23
N PHE A 9 10.46 9.25 -6.95
CA PHE A 9 9.06 9.26 -6.51
C PHE A 9 8.83 8.40 -5.27
N ILE A 10 7.73 8.69 -4.57
CA ILE A 10 7.17 7.91 -3.48
C ILE A 10 5.72 7.60 -3.85
N PHE A 11 5.43 6.33 -4.09
CA PHE A 11 4.07 5.85 -4.28
C PHE A 11 3.50 5.35 -2.95
N LEU A 12 2.50 6.05 -2.42
CA LEU A 12 1.76 5.69 -1.23
C LEU A 12 0.54 4.87 -1.63
N LYS A 13 0.46 3.63 -1.12
CA LYS A 13 -0.58 2.69 -1.49
C LYS A 13 -1.82 2.87 -0.63
N THR A 14 -2.84 3.46 -1.21
CA THR A 14 -4.18 3.60 -0.60
C THR A 14 -4.98 2.29 -0.70
N THR A 15 -6.01 2.16 0.13
CA THR A 15 -6.79 0.93 0.25
C THR A 15 -7.90 0.86 -0.80
N LYS A 16 -8.03 -0.28 -1.48
CA LYS A 16 -9.08 -0.58 -2.49
C LYS A 16 -9.09 0.35 -3.72
N THR A 17 -7.91 0.82 -4.11
CA THR A 17 -7.68 1.69 -5.28
C THR A 17 -6.89 1.00 -6.40
N ALA A 18 -6.91 -0.33 -6.46
CA ALA A 18 -6.06 -1.16 -7.33
C ALA A 18 -4.55 -0.98 -7.04
N GLY A 19 -4.20 -0.54 -5.82
CA GLY A 19 -2.82 -0.21 -5.44
C GLY A 19 -1.83 -1.36 -5.63
N THR A 20 -2.27 -2.61 -5.47
CA THR A 20 -1.42 -3.80 -5.71
C THR A 20 -1.03 -3.93 -7.18
N SER A 21 -1.98 -3.79 -8.11
CA SER A 21 -1.69 -3.85 -9.55
C SER A 21 -0.75 -2.71 -9.98
N VAL A 22 -0.96 -1.52 -9.44
CA VAL A 22 -0.08 -0.36 -9.66
C VAL A 22 1.32 -0.65 -9.11
N GLU A 23 1.43 -1.20 -7.90
CA GLU A 23 2.70 -1.52 -7.25
C GLU A 23 3.48 -2.58 -8.04
N ILE A 24 2.84 -3.63 -8.51
CA ILE A 24 3.45 -4.64 -9.38
C ILE A 24 3.96 -3.99 -10.68
N SER A 25 3.15 -3.15 -11.31
CA SER A 25 3.51 -2.47 -12.57
C SER A 25 4.70 -1.52 -12.37
N LEU A 26 4.70 -0.69 -11.33
CA LEU A 26 5.79 0.24 -11.02
C LEU A 26 7.07 -0.49 -10.62
N SER A 27 6.97 -1.62 -9.90
CA SER A 27 8.15 -2.38 -9.48
C SER A 27 9.02 -2.83 -10.64
N ARG A 28 8.45 -3.03 -11.83
CA ARG A 28 9.18 -3.41 -13.04
C ARG A 28 10.28 -2.43 -13.43
N PHE A 29 10.12 -1.17 -13.09
CA PHE A 29 11.04 -0.09 -13.41
C PHE A 29 12.02 0.24 -12.28
N CYS A 30 11.83 -0.35 -11.11
CA CYS A 30 12.68 -0.12 -9.94
C CYS A 30 14.09 -0.69 -10.13
N GLY A 31 15.09 0.03 -9.62
CA GLY A 31 16.47 -0.41 -9.49
C GLY A 31 16.73 -1.11 -8.15
N ASP A 32 17.97 -1.52 -7.94
CA ASP A 32 18.37 -2.32 -6.77
C ASP A 32 18.32 -1.52 -5.46
N ASP A 33 18.53 -0.20 -5.51
CA ASP A 33 18.48 0.69 -4.35
C ASP A 33 17.04 1.12 -3.99
N ASP A 34 16.06 0.87 -4.88
CA ASP A 34 14.68 1.27 -4.66
C ASP A 34 14.02 0.42 -3.55
N ILE A 35 13.07 0.99 -2.82
CA ILE A 35 12.34 0.32 -1.76
C ILE A 35 11.02 -0.21 -2.34
N ILE A 36 10.78 -1.51 -2.16
CA ILE A 36 9.55 -2.18 -2.58
C ILE A 36 9.02 -2.96 -1.38
N THR A 37 7.85 -2.57 -0.88
CA THR A 37 7.23 -3.28 0.26
C THR A 37 6.60 -4.61 -0.17
N PRO A 38 6.55 -5.62 0.72
CA PRO A 38 5.83 -6.85 0.44
C PRO A 38 4.32 -6.61 0.27
N ILE A 39 3.70 -7.42 -0.58
CA ILE A 39 2.26 -7.52 -0.79
C ILE A 39 1.79 -8.93 -0.40
N ASP A 40 0.55 -9.28 -0.73
CA ASP A 40 0.04 -10.63 -0.48
C ASP A 40 0.82 -11.69 -1.26
N PHE A 41 0.90 -12.91 -0.72
CA PHE A 41 1.69 -14.01 -1.30
C PHE A 41 1.30 -14.34 -2.75
N ALA A 42 0.00 -14.36 -3.06
CA ALA A 42 -0.47 -14.63 -4.42
C ALA A 42 -0.06 -13.51 -5.40
N ASP A 43 -0.12 -12.27 -4.96
CA ASP A 43 0.31 -11.10 -5.74
C ASP A 43 1.83 -11.04 -5.90
N GLU A 44 2.61 -11.51 -4.90
CA GLU A 44 4.06 -11.65 -5.03
C GLU A 44 4.45 -12.65 -6.12
N ALA A 45 3.71 -13.75 -6.26
CA ALA A 45 3.93 -14.70 -7.35
C ALA A 45 3.79 -14.02 -8.72
N ILE A 46 2.80 -13.12 -8.87
CA ILE A 46 2.64 -12.33 -10.10
C ILE A 46 3.80 -11.35 -10.29
N ARG A 47 4.25 -10.66 -9.23
CA ARG A 47 5.39 -9.74 -9.28
C ARG A 47 6.67 -10.47 -9.72
N GLN A 48 6.88 -11.69 -9.23
CA GLN A 48 8.04 -12.51 -9.57
C GLN A 48 8.11 -12.89 -11.05
N LEU A 49 6.97 -13.01 -11.76
CA LEU A 49 6.95 -13.21 -13.20
C LEU A 49 7.65 -12.08 -13.98
N PHE A 50 7.73 -10.89 -13.39
CA PHE A 50 8.46 -9.74 -13.92
C PHE A 50 9.89 -9.62 -13.39
N GLY A 51 10.41 -10.65 -12.70
CA GLY A 51 11.75 -10.64 -12.13
C GLY A 51 11.94 -9.68 -10.95
N LYS A 52 10.85 -9.33 -10.26
CA LYS A 52 10.87 -8.39 -9.13
C LYS A 52 10.38 -9.04 -7.84
N LYS A 53 10.88 -8.54 -6.71
CA LYS A 53 10.54 -9.01 -5.36
C LYS A 53 10.55 -7.84 -4.38
N PRO A 54 10.02 -7.98 -3.17
CA PRO A 54 10.20 -7.00 -2.10
C PRO A 54 11.69 -6.78 -1.82
N GLN A 55 12.10 -5.53 -1.64
CA GLN A 55 13.49 -5.19 -1.38
C GLN A 55 13.62 -3.92 -0.53
N ASN A 56 14.70 -3.82 0.25
CA ASN A 56 15.10 -2.65 1.03
C ASN A 56 14.04 -2.15 2.03
N TYR A 57 13.08 -2.98 2.42
CA TYR A 57 11.97 -2.61 3.31
C TYR A 57 12.25 -2.98 4.77
N LEU A 58 13.33 -3.71 5.04
CA LEU A 58 13.78 -4.14 6.37
C LEU A 58 14.88 -3.21 6.90
N ASP A 59 15.00 -3.17 8.22
CA ASP A 59 16.13 -2.56 8.92
C ASP A 59 16.46 -3.41 10.16
N PHE A 60 17.53 -3.07 10.87
CA PHE A 60 17.98 -3.78 12.07
C PHE A 60 17.86 -2.87 13.31
N ASP A 61 17.40 -3.43 14.41
CA ASP A 61 17.42 -2.76 15.70
C ASP A 61 18.86 -2.76 16.30
N PRO A 62 19.10 -2.03 17.40
CA PRO A 62 20.41 -2.02 18.05
C PRO A 62 20.88 -3.40 18.58
N GLN A 63 19.96 -4.34 18.75
CA GLN A 63 20.24 -5.72 19.15
C GLN A 63 20.50 -6.63 17.94
N GLY A 64 20.38 -6.13 16.73
CA GLY A 64 20.59 -6.86 15.48
C GLY A 64 19.38 -7.65 14.99
N ASN A 65 18.19 -7.49 15.62
CA ASN A 65 16.98 -8.12 15.12
C ASN A 65 16.41 -7.35 13.93
N THR A 66 15.92 -8.08 12.93
CA THR A 66 15.32 -7.51 11.75
C THR A 66 13.89 -7.03 12.03
N TYR A 67 13.55 -5.82 11.62
CA TYR A 67 12.19 -5.31 11.66
C TYR A 67 11.77 -4.72 10.30
N LYS A 68 10.44 -4.63 10.08
CA LYS A 68 9.88 -3.98 8.88
C LYS A 68 9.90 -2.47 9.07
N LYS A 69 10.84 -1.79 8.42
CA LYS A 69 10.93 -0.34 8.41
C LYS A 69 9.84 0.28 7.52
N TYR A 70 9.58 -0.36 6.38
CA TYR A 70 8.54 0.03 5.45
C TYR A 70 7.58 -1.15 5.24
N PHE A 71 6.29 -0.87 5.19
CA PHE A 71 5.25 -1.90 5.08
C PHE A 71 4.11 -1.45 4.16
N ASN A 72 3.25 -2.41 3.83
CA ASN A 72 2.08 -2.15 2.99
C ASN A 72 1.11 -1.19 3.69
N HIS A 73 0.57 -0.22 2.95
CA HIS A 73 -0.32 0.82 3.49
C HIS A 73 0.27 1.71 4.60
N ILE A 74 1.59 1.83 4.68
CA ILE A 74 2.26 2.80 5.57
C ILE A 74 1.81 4.22 5.20
N THR A 75 1.54 5.05 6.20
CA THR A 75 1.05 6.42 6.01
C THR A 75 2.15 7.37 5.53
N ALA A 76 1.76 8.47 4.89
CA ALA A 76 2.68 9.53 4.47
C ALA A 76 3.47 10.09 5.67
N GLN A 77 2.80 10.25 6.82
CA GLN A 77 3.44 10.77 8.04
C GLN A 77 4.49 9.81 8.57
N GLU A 78 4.22 8.50 8.58
CA GLU A 78 5.20 7.48 8.99
C GLU A 78 6.39 7.46 8.06
N VAL A 79 6.16 7.46 6.73
CA VAL A 79 7.26 7.54 5.74
C VAL A 79 8.09 8.79 5.94
N ARG A 80 7.46 9.96 6.14
CA ARG A 80 8.15 11.23 6.38
C ARG A 80 9.04 11.19 7.62
N ASN A 81 8.60 10.51 8.68
CA ASN A 81 9.34 10.41 9.94
C ASN A 81 10.59 9.51 9.84
N ILE A 82 10.60 8.54 8.93
CA ILE A 82 11.67 7.54 8.84
C ILE A 82 12.61 7.73 7.65
N ILE A 83 12.19 8.47 6.63
CA ILE A 83 13.02 8.75 5.45
C ILE A 83 13.86 10.01 5.64
N LYS A 84 15.00 10.09 4.94
CA LYS A 84 15.82 11.31 4.96
C LYS A 84 15.01 12.52 4.48
N PRO A 85 15.07 13.67 5.17
CA PRO A 85 14.35 14.89 4.76
C PRO A 85 14.62 15.32 3.31
N SER A 86 15.85 15.12 2.82
CA SER A 86 16.21 15.42 1.44
C SER A 86 15.45 14.59 0.42
N ILE A 87 15.17 13.31 0.73
CA ILE A 87 14.37 12.42 -0.13
C ILE A 87 12.91 12.87 -0.08
N TRP A 88 12.35 13.06 1.12
CA TRP A 88 10.98 13.51 1.26
C TRP A 88 10.69 14.81 0.51
N ASN A 89 11.56 15.81 0.65
CA ASN A 89 11.35 17.12 0.05
C ASN A 89 11.51 17.13 -1.47
N ASN A 90 12.41 16.30 -2.03
CA ASN A 90 12.75 16.35 -3.45
C ASN A 90 12.06 15.29 -4.31
N TYR A 91 11.43 14.26 -3.73
CA TYR A 91 10.75 13.23 -4.51
C TYR A 91 9.29 13.61 -4.73
N TYR A 92 8.76 13.25 -5.90
CA TYR A 92 7.35 13.38 -6.19
C TYR A 92 6.55 12.35 -5.38
N LYS A 93 5.56 12.79 -4.58
CA LYS A 93 4.67 11.94 -3.79
C LYS A 93 3.33 11.82 -4.47
N PHE A 94 2.80 10.60 -4.59
CA PHE A 94 1.46 10.38 -5.13
C PHE A 94 0.82 9.11 -4.56
N CYS A 95 -0.49 9.10 -4.61
CA CYS A 95 -1.35 7.96 -4.35
C CYS A 95 -2.48 7.94 -5.39
N PHE A 96 -3.30 6.91 -5.36
CA PHE A 96 -4.53 6.85 -6.15
C PHE A 96 -5.74 6.93 -5.24
N GLU A 97 -6.74 7.68 -5.67
CA GLU A 97 -8.07 7.67 -5.10
C GLU A 97 -9.05 6.99 -6.05
N ARG A 98 -10.13 6.51 -5.49
CA ARG A 98 -11.22 5.86 -6.21
C ARG A 98 -12.53 6.50 -5.79
N ASN A 99 -13.50 6.51 -6.70
CA ASN A 99 -14.87 6.90 -6.36
C ASN A 99 -15.31 6.20 -5.06
N PRO A 100 -15.80 6.92 -4.03
CA PRO A 100 -16.09 6.34 -2.72
C PRO A 100 -17.15 5.25 -2.77
N PHE A 101 -18.10 5.31 -3.68
CA PHE A 101 -19.13 4.28 -3.85
C PHE A 101 -18.51 2.99 -4.43
N ASP A 102 -17.69 3.11 -5.47
CA ASP A 102 -16.97 1.98 -6.04
C ASP A 102 -15.99 1.36 -5.05
N ARG A 103 -15.38 2.18 -4.18
CA ARG A 103 -14.50 1.71 -3.13
C ARG A 103 -15.27 0.91 -2.07
N ALA A 104 -16.44 1.39 -1.64
CA ALA A 104 -17.32 0.67 -0.70
C ALA A 104 -17.75 -0.69 -1.27
N ILE A 105 -18.16 -0.73 -2.53
CA ILE A 105 -18.50 -1.98 -3.22
C ILE A 105 -17.29 -2.93 -3.24
N SER A 106 -16.10 -2.41 -3.55
CA SER A 106 -14.86 -3.21 -3.55
C SER A 106 -14.49 -3.76 -2.17
N PHE A 107 -14.78 -3.04 -1.09
CA PHE A 107 -14.62 -3.53 0.27
C PHE A 107 -15.61 -4.64 0.59
N TYR A 108 -16.88 -4.42 0.30
CA TYR A 108 -17.93 -5.41 0.54
C TYR A 108 -17.60 -6.77 -0.10
N TYR A 109 -17.15 -6.76 -1.36
CA TYR A 109 -16.75 -8.00 -2.04
C TYR A 109 -15.44 -8.60 -1.53
N PHE A 110 -14.59 -7.81 -0.92
CA PHE A 110 -13.36 -8.28 -0.30
C PHE A 110 -13.60 -8.93 1.05
N ASP A 111 -14.44 -8.33 1.89
CA ASP A 111 -14.75 -8.84 3.24
C ASP A 111 -15.62 -10.10 3.21
N TYR A 112 -16.47 -10.24 2.19
CA TYR A 112 -17.43 -11.33 2.07
C TYR A 112 -17.32 -12.09 0.73
N PRO A 113 -16.17 -12.74 0.45
CA PRO A 113 -15.98 -13.37 -0.87
C PRO A 113 -16.87 -14.60 -1.10
N GLN A 114 -17.28 -15.33 -0.05
CA GLN A 114 -17.93 -16.63 -0.19
C GLN A 114 -19.28 -16.78 0.53
N ASN A 115 -19.61 -15.95 1.49
CA ASN A 115 -20.86 -16.09 2.28
C ASN A 115 -21.59 -14.76 2.39
N ARG A 116 -22.29 -14.38 1.31
CA ARG A 116 -23.06 -13.13 1.20
C ARG A 116 -24.40 -13.24 1.93
N SER A 117 -24.38 -13.57 3.23
CA SER A 117 -25.59 -13.60 4.05
C SER A 117 -26.15 -12.20 4.35
N ILE A 118 -25.28 -11.17 4.28
CA ILE A 118 -25.65 -9.77 4.55
C ILE A 118 -25.73 -9.00 3.23
N LYS A 119 -26.81 -8.30 3.00
CA LYS A 119 -26.97 -7.43 1.81
C LYS A 119 -26.05 -6.23 1.90
N PHE A 120 -25.68 -5.66 0.75
CA PHE A 120 -24.74 -4.54 0.68
C PHE A 120 -25.19 -3.32 1.49
N ASP A 121 -26.48 -2.99 1.47
CA ASP A 121 -27.04 -1.86 2.22
C ASP A 121 -26.94 -2.04 3.73
N GLU A 122 -27.18 -3.26 4.21
CA GLU A 122 -27.01 -3.62 5.62
C GLU A 122 -25.53 -3.62 6.04
N TRP A 123 -24.67 -4.22 5.20
CA TRP A 123 -23.23 -4.19 5.42
C TRP A 123 -22.71 -2.73 5.47
N LEU A 124 -23.16 -1.88 4.56
CA LEU A 124 -22.73 -0.49 4.51
C LEU A 124 -23.13 0.27 5.78
N LYS A 125 -24.37 0.12 6.25
CA LYS A 125 -24.84 0.72 7.52
C LYS A 125 -23.99 0.29 8.71
N ASN A 126 -23.64 -0.99 8.78
CA ASN A 126 -22.88 -1.55 9.91
C ASN A 126 -21.40 -1.15 9.87
N ASN A 127 -20.81 -0.93 8.69
CA ASN A 127 -19.37 -0.71 8.54
C ASN A 127 -18.98 0.74 8.20
N TYR A 128 -19.90 1.55 7.67
CA TYR A 128 -19.59 2.91 7.24
C TYR A 128 -19.11 3.80 8.40
N TYR A 129 -19.72 3.66 9.58
CA TYR A 129 -19.38 4.46 10.76
C TYR A 129 -18.35 3.80 11.69
N THR A 130 -18.21 2.49 11.64
CA THR A 130 -17.38 1.74 12.58
C THR A 130 -16.06 1.26 11.98
N ASN A 131 -15.97 1.16 10.66
CA ASN A 131 -14.79 0.61 10.01
C ASN A 131 -13.86 1.73 9.56
N SER A 132 -12.79 1.92 10.32
CA SER A 132 -11.70 2.84 9.98
C SER A 132 -11.12 2.62 8.58
N PHE A 133 -11.26 1.42 8.01
CA PHE A 133 -10.78 1.10 6.66
C PHE A 133 -11.49 1.86 5.54
N ILE A 134 -12.77 2.19 5.69
CA ILE A 134 -13.50 2.96 4.67
C ILE A 134 -13.04 4.42 4.69
N ASN A 135 -12.67 4.93 5.86
CA ASN A 135 -12.29 6.32 6.07
C ASN A 135 -10.77 6.56 6.12
N ASN A 136 -9.95 5.49 6.18
CA ASN A 136 -8.52 5.61 6.49
C ASN A 136 -7.60 6.03 5.34
N ASN A 137 -8.10 6.18 4.11
CA ASN A 137 -7.25 6.74 3.06
C ASN A 137 -6.80 8.17 3.37
N TRP A 138 -7.61 8.95 4.08
CA TRP A 138 -7.27 10.31 4.53
C TRP A 138 -6.03 10.38 5.44
N ASN A 139 -5.70 9.27 6.11
CA ASN A 139 -4.51 9.18 6.97
C ASN A 139 -3.27 8.69 6.23
N ILE A 140 -3.40 8.27 4.96
CA ILE A 140 -2.27 7.74 4.18
C ILE A 140 -1.50 8.87 3.49
N TYR A 141 -2.14 10.01 3.21
CA TYR A 141 -1.52 11.16 2.55
C TYR A 141 -1.69 12.50 3.30
#